data_842e29a9ff3deb4fc615bc7e262fcf9a
#
_entry.id   842e29a9ff3deb4fc615bc7e262fcf9a
#
_cell.length_a   1.000
_cell.length_b   1.000
_cell.length_c   1.000
_cell.angle_alpha   90.00
_cell.angle_beta   90.00
_cell.angle_gamma   90.00
#
_symmetry.space_group_name_H-M   'P 1'
#
loop_
_entity.id
_entity.type
_entity.pdbx_description
1 polymer ?
#
loop_
_entity_poly.entity_id
_entity_poly.type
_entity_poly.pdbx_seq_one_letter_code
_entity_poly.pdbx_strand_id
1 'polypeptide(L)'
;MAKSSRTKTFFYHRDAFETLSKHISLSDKLAALHKLLKRRHPFIARVAVAVYDPKTDLLKTYVDSGQSAHPLRQYSARLSNVPSLKDTAARGTPRVINDLDVFKRSRKEHTTSIRAAGYGASYTLPMFLNGAFFGFVFFNSRLKHVLTDRVLHDLDLFGHLTSLTVISELSTIRTLEASVRTAADIVHHKDEDTGAHLDRMANFSRLIAREIAGTYQLTDDLIEHIFLFAPLHDIGKIAIPDDILRKPGTLDDRERKIMRSHTAKGREIIDVMLNNFGLDGLEHIDMLRNIALYHHEAMNGSGYPKGLRGEEIPIEARIVAVADIFDALTSCRVYKQAWSNDEAFTMLRRMAGSQIDRHCVEALIVRHEEVETIQARFKEDPYG
;
A
#
# COMPACT_ATOMS: atom_id res chain seq x y z
N MET A 1 -22.65 35.28 -46.28
CA MET A 1 -21.94 34.10 -46.82
C MET A 1 -21.45 33.26 -45.65
N ALA A 2 -22.20 32.21 -45.31
CA ALA A 2 -21.80 31.27 -44.26
C ALA A 2 -20.71 30.35 -44.81
N LYS A 3 -19.51 30.37 -44.20
CA LYS A 3 -18.47 29.40 -44.52
C LYS A 3 -18.94 28.02 -44.05
N SER A 4 -19.37 27.17 -44.99
CA SER A 4 -19.60 25.77 -44.76
C SER A 4 -18.29 25.16 -44.26
N SER A 5 -18.23 24.78 -42.98
CA SER A 5 -17.17 24.00 -42.41
C SER A 5 -17.28 22.59 -43.00
N ARG A 6 -16.52 22.32 -44.07
CA ARG A 6 -16.40 20.94 -44.61
C ARG A 6 -15.84 20.06 -43.50
N THR A 7 -16.65 19.15 -43.00
CA THR A 7 -16.23 18.11 -42.08
C THR A 7 -15.11 17.30 -42.74
N LYS A 8 -13.94 17.29 -42.16
CA LYS A 8 -12.80 16.50 -42.69
C LYS A 8 -13.19 15.01 -42.61
N THR A 9 -13.12 14.32 -43.77
CA THR A 9 -13.44 12.89 -43.87
C THR A 9 -12.39 12.02 -43.18
N PHE A 10 -11.12 12.49 -43.13
CA PHE A 10 -10.02 11.80 -42.43
C PHE A 10 -9.06 12.84 -41.83
N PHE A 11 -8.71 12.64 -40.55
CA PHE A 11 -7.70 13.46 -39.88
C PHE A 11 -7.19 12.75 -38.63
N TYR A 12 -5.98 13.07 -38.17
CA TYR A 12 -5.43 12.62 -36.92
C TYR A 12 -5.97 13.48 -35.79
N HIS A 13 -6.50 12.83 -34.76
CA HIS A 13 -6.99 13.47 -33.54
C HIS A 13 -6.05 13.12 -32.38
N ARG A 14 -5.71 14.11 -31.57
CA ARG A 14 -4.94 13.88 -30.36
C ARG A 14 -5.91 13.51 -29.22
N ASP A 15 -5.75 12.29 -28.70
CA ASP A 15 -6.54 11.81 -27.56
C ASP A 15 -6.20 12.62 -26.30
N ALA A 16 -7.20 13.20 -25.65
CA ALA A 16 -7.02 13.95 -24.42
C ALA A 16 -6.60 13.06 -23.23
N PHE A 17 -6.91 11.78 -23.32
CA PHE A 17 -6.65 10.78 -22.29
C PHE A 17 -5.48 9.84 -22.62
N GLU A 18 -4.70 10.12 -23.67
CA GLU A 18 -3.56 9.27 -24.10
C GLU A 18 -2.58 8.92 -22.95
N THR A 19 -2.51 9.81 -21.95
CA THR A 19 -1.65 9.66 -20.77
C THR A 19 -2.04 8.45 -19.92
N LEU A 20 -3.32 8.03 -19.90
CA LEU A 20 -3.79 6.88 -19.13
C LEU A 20 -3.27 5.54 -19.65
N SER A 21 -2.94 5.50 -20.96
CA SER A 21 -2.39 4.31 -21.62
C SER A 21 -0.86 4.21 -21.54
N LYS A 22 -0.19 5.22 -20.95
CA LYS A 22 1.27 5.25 -20.83
C LYS A 22 1.74 4.51 -19.58
N HIS A 23 2.95 3.97 -19.65
CA HIS A 23 3.67 3.46 -18.47
C HIS A 23 4.22 4.64 -17.66
N ILE A 24 3.38 5.22 -16.82
CA ILE A 24 3.72 6.31 -15.91
C ILE A 24 3.01 6.03 -14.58
N SER A 25 3.45 6.70 -13.53
CA SER A 25 2.92 6.54 -12.19
C SER A 25 1.40 6.79 -12.11
N LEU A 26 0.73 6.10 -11.19
CA LEU A 26 -0.68 6.34 -10.91
C LEU A 26 -0.90 7.80 -10.46
N SER A 27 0.04 8.34 -9.68
CA SER A 27 0.03 9.75 -9.29
C SER A 27 0.08 10.69 -10.50
N ASP A 28 0.88 10.38 -11.53
CA ASP A 28 0.94 11.16 -12.77
C ASP A 28 -0.34 11.01 -13.59
N LYS A 29 -0.91 9.81 -13.66
CA LYS A 29 -2.22 9.57 -14.30
C LYS A 29 -3.31 10.38 -13.63
N LEU A 30 -3.36 10.38 -12.29
CA LEU A 30 -4.33 11.17 -11.52
C LEU A 30 -4.12 12.67 -11.72
N ALA A 31 -2.88 13.14 -11.72
CA ALA A 31 -2.54 14.54 -11.99
C ALA A 31 -2.97 14.98 -13.40
N ALA A 32 -2.79 14.10 -14.41
CA ALA A 32 -3.26 14.35 -15.78
C ALA A 32 -4.79 14.43 -15.84
N LEU A 33 -5.51 13.50 -15.22
CA LEU A 33 -6.98 13.54 -15.12
C LEU A 33 -7.46 14.83 -14.43
N HIS A 34 -6.83 15.19 -13.30
CA HIS A 34 -7.17 16.41 -12.57
C HIS A 34 -6.90 17.68 -13.41
N LYS A 35 -5.79 17.71 -14.17
CA LYS A 35 -5.49 18.81 -15.09
C LYS A 35 -6.54 18.96 -16.18
N LEU A 36 -7.05 17.86 -16.73
CA LEU A 36 -8.13 17.86 -17.71
C LEU A 36 -9.42 18.35 -17.08
N LEU A 37 -9.78 17.85 -15.89
CA LEU A 37 -10.97 18.28 -15.15
C LEU A 37 -10.92 19.77 -14.82
N LYS A 38 -9.77 20.31 -14.39
CA LYS A 38 -9.58 21.74 -14.09
C LYS A 38 -9.79 22.66 -15.29
N ARG A 39 -9.60 22.21 -16.50
CA ARG A 39 -9.91 23.01 -17.71
C ARG A 39 -11.40 23.29 -17.83
N ARG A 40 -12.26 22.37 -17.33
CA ARG A 40 -13.71 22.53 -17.34
C ARG A 40 -14.25 23.12 -16.03
N HIS A 41 -13.65 22.69 -14.91
CA HIS A 41 -14.06 23.03 -13.55
C HIS A 41 -12.85 23.51 -12.72
N PRO A 42 -12.37 24.77 -12.93
CA PRO A 42 -11.17 25.29 -12.27
C PRO A 42 -11.23 25.31 -10.74
N PHE A 43 -12.46 25.29 -10.20
CA PHE A 43 -12.72 25.31 -8.76
C PHE A 43 -12.49 23.94 -8.08
N ILE A 44 -12.35 22.85 -8.81
CA ILE A 44 -11.96 21.54 -8.23
C ILE A 44 -10.47 21.61 -7.86
N ALA A 45 -10.23 21.77 -6.57
CA ALA A 45 -8.89 22.00 -6.04
C ALA A 45 -8.09 20.69 -5.80
N ARG A 46 -8.81 19.57 -5.59
CA ARG A 46 -8.20 18.28 -5.26
C ARG A 46 -9.04 17.12 -5.82
N VAL A 47 -8.34 16.12 -6.33
CA VAL A 47 -8.86 14.77 -6.58
C VAL A 47 -8.01 13.81 -5.74
N ALA A 48 -8.66 12.94 -4.98
CA ALA A 48 -7.96 11.96 -4.16
C ALA A 48 -8.67 10.62 -4.18
N VAL A 49 -7.91 9.56 -3.99
CA VAL A 49 -8.43 8.21 -3.86
C VAL A 49 -8.06 7.67 -2.49
N ALA A 50 -9.05 7.08 -1.82
CA ALA A 50 -8.82 6.29 -0.63
C ALA A 50 -9.26 4.85 -0.87
N VAL A 51 -8.40 3.91 -0.50
CA VAL A 51 -8.63 2.48 -0.64
C VAL A 51 -9.07 1.89 0.70
N TYR A 52 -10.01 0.95 0.64
CA TYR A 52 -10.54 0.26 1.81
C TYR A 52 -9.88 -1.10 1.99
N ASP A 53 -9.46 -1.36 3.23
CA ASP A 53 -8.97 -2.66 3.66
C ASP A 53 -10.03 -3.33 4.56
N PRO A 54 -10.73 -4.36 4.07
CA PRO A 54 -11.78 -5.04 4.84
C PRO A 54 -11.24 -5.81 6.05
N LYS A 55 -9.98 -6.24 6.02
CA LYS A 55 -9.37 -6.97 7.14
C LYS A 55 -9.15 -6.06 8.36
N THR A 56 -8.87 -4.78 8.15
CA THR A 56 -8.60 -3.82 9.23
C THR A 56 -9.70 -2.79 9.42
N ASP A 57 -10.72 -2.78 8.55
CA ASP A 57 -11.75 -1.73 8.47
C ASP A 57 -11.15 -0.32 8.22
N LEU A 58 -9.95 -0.26 7.64
CA LEU A 58 -9.27 1.02 7.40
C LEU A 58 -9.55 1.53 5.99
N LEU A 59 -9.93 2.80 5.92
CA LEU A 59 -9.94 3.61 4.71
C LEU A 59 -8.69 4.49 4.74
N LYS A 60 -7.83 4.37 3.72
CA LYS A 60 -6.52 5.02 3.65
C LYS A 60 -6.41 5.83 2.37
N THR A 61 -5.87 7.05 2.45
CA THR A 61 -5.47 7.78 1.24
C THR A 61 -4.40 6.96 0.50
N TYR A 62 -4.61 6.80 -0.79
CA TYR A 62 -3.71 6.06 -1.66
C TYR A 62 -2.99 7.00 -2.62
N VAL A 63 -3.72 7.82 -3.37
CA VAL A 63 -3.16 8.83 -4.25
C VAL A 63 -3.93 10.14 -4.12
N ASP A 64 -3.23 11.25 -4.32
CA ASP A 64 -3.75 12.61 -4.14
C ASP A 64 -3.12 13.56 -5.16
N SER A 65 -3.94 14.31 -5.89
CA SER A 65 -3.50 15.32 -6.84
C SER A 65 -3.18 16.69 -6.20
N GLY A 66 -3.22 16.79 -4.87
CA GLY A 66 -2.93 18.01 -4.10
C GLY A 66 -1.44 18.32 -4.00
N GLN A 67 -1.10 19.48 -3.44
CA GLN A 67 0.29 19.86 -3.16
C GLN A 67 0.86 19.04 -1.98
N SER A 68 2.18 18.84 -1.97
CA SER A 68 2.92 17.94 -1.08
C SER A 68 2.77 18.17 0.45
N ALA A 69 2.24 19.29 0.91
CA ALA A 69 1.99 19.59 2.32
C ALA A 69 0.49 19.73 2.60
N HIS A 70 -0.27 18.62 2.53
CA HIS A 70 -1.72 18.66 2.72
C HIS A 70 -2.16 17.89 3.97
N PRO A 71 -3.09 18.43 4.83
CA PRO A 71 -3.52 17.79 6.09
C PRO A 71 -4.19 16.40 5.92
N LEU A 72 -4.60 16.04 4.70
CA LEU A 72 -5.22 14.75 4.38
C LEU A 72 -4.25 13.76 3.73
N ARG A 73 -2.96 14.07 3.64
CA ARG A 73 -1.92 13.13 3.24
C ARG A 73 -1.69 12.13 4.37
N GLN A 74 -1.47 10.86 4.02
CA GLN A 74 -1.34 9.75 4.99
C GLN A 74 -2.55 9.60 5.92
N TYR A 75 -3.68 10.15 5.53
CA TYR A 75 -4.90 10.05 6.32
C TYR A 75 -5.41 8.61 6.29
N SER A 76 -5.66 8.06 7.47
CA SER A 76 -6.35 6.78 7.63
C SER A 76 -7.44 6.89 8.68
N ALA A 77 -8.57 6.23 8.45
CA ALA A 77 -9.67 6.16 9.42
C ALA A 77 -10.39 4.82 9.32
N ARG A 78 -10.90 4.31 10.43
CA ARG A 78 -11.82 3.17 10.38
C ARG A 78 -13.13 3.64 9.73
N LEU A 79 -13.59 2.92 8.71
CA LEU A 79 -14.83 3.26 8.01
C LEU A 79 -16.03 3.25 8.97
N SER A 80 -16.04 2.33 9.95
CA SER A 80 -17.04 2.26 11.03
C SER A 80 -17.12 3.54 11.86
N ASN A 81 -16.03 4.28 12.01
CA ASN A 81 -15.96 5.54 12.77
C ASN A 81 -16.44 6.76 11.97
N VAL A 82 -16.72 6.60 10.67
CA VAL A 82 -17.18 7.68 9.78
C VAL A 82 -18.56 7.34 9.18
N PRO A 83 -19.67 7.51 9.95
CA PRO A 83 -21.00 7.04 9.55
C PRO A 83 -21.46 7.51 8.17
N SER A 84 -21.14 8.75 7.79
CA SER A 84 -21.54 9.29 6.49
C SER A 84 -20.81 8.62 5.30
N LEU A 85 -19.56 8.18 5.47
CA LEU A 85 -18.85 7.40 4.45
C LEU A 85 -19.34 5.95 4.43
N LYS A 86 -19.56 5.37 5.62
CA LYS A 86 -20.15 4.04 5.75
C LYS A 86 -21.50 3.93 5.05
N ASP A 87 -22.39 4.93 5.24
CA ASP A 87 -23.69 4.99 4.56
C ASP A 87 -23.53 5.15 3.04
N THR A 88 -22.58 5.98 2.57
CA THR A 88 -22.25 6.14 1.15
C THR A 88 -21.78 4.82 0.53
N ALA A 89 -20.91 4.08 1.21
CA ALA A 89 -20.45 2.76 0.77
C ALA A 89 -21.59 1.74 0.71
N ALA A 90 -22.46 1.72 1.74
CA ALA A 90 -23.59 0.79 1.82
C ALA A 90 -24.66 1.05 0.77
N ARG A 91 -24.95 2.32 0.44
CA ARG A 91 -25.91 2.70 -0.60
C ARG A 91 -25.38 2.51 -2.02
N GLY A 92 -24.07 2.51 -2.19
CA GLY A 92 -23.43 2.47 -3.52
C GLY A 92 -23.70 3.72 -4.37
N THR A 93 -24.16 4.83 -3.77
CA THR A 93 -24.49 6.07 -4.47
C THR A 93 -23.57 7.20 -4.06
N PRO A 94 -23.20 8.11 -4.99
CA PRO A 94 -22.34 9.25 -4.67
C PRO A 94 -22.95 10.17 -3.60
N ARG A 95 -22.08 10.77 -2.80
CA ARG A 95 -22.45 11.75 -1.79
C ARG A 95 -22.01 13.15 -2.22
N VAL A 96 -22.93 14.09 -2.22
CA VAL A 96 -22.69 15.52 -2.51
C VAL A 96 -22.81 16.34 -1.24
N ILE A 97 -21.82 17.17 -0.94
CA ILE A 97 -21.86 18.17 0.12
C ILE A 97 -21.46 19.51 -0.49
N ASN A 98 -22.43 20.37 -0.73
CA ASN A 98 -22.22 21.67 -1.37
C ASN A 98 -21.79 22.78 -0.39
N ASP A 99 -21.94 22.54 0.92
CA ASP A 99 -21.40 23.39 2.00
C ASP A 99 -20.89 22.54 3.14
N LEU A 100 -19.55 22.45 3.28
CA LEU A 100 -18.88 21.72 4.35
C LEU A 100 -19.01 22.39 5.73
N ASP A 101 -19.55 23.61 5.80
CA ASP A 101 -19.84 24.29 7.07
C ASP A 101 -20.93 23.59 7.89
N VAL A 102 -21.75 22.72 7.30
CA VAL A 102 -22.70 21.87 8.03
C VAL A 102 -22.00 21.02 9.11
N PHE A 103 -20.69 20.81 8.98
CA PHE A 103 -19.89 20.05 9.94
C PHE A 103 -19.11 20.95 10.93
N LYS A 104 -19.32 22.26 10.97
CA LYS A 104 -18.56 23.19 11.87
C LYS A 104 -18.58 22.79 13.33
N ARG A 105 -19.64 22.14 13.79
CA ARG A 105 -19.80 21.70 15.19
C ARG A 105 -19.25 20.29 15.45
N SER A 106 -18.82 19.57 14.40
CA SER A 106 -18.28 18.22 14.56
C SER A 106 -16.87 18.25 15.15
N ARG A 107 -16.62 17.43 16.18
CA ARG A 107 -15.29 17.22 16.78
C ARG A 107 -14.59 15.98 16.22
N LYS A 108 -15.16 15.30 15.22
CA LYS A 108 -14.57 14.09 14.64
C LYS A 108 -13.31 14.46 13.84
N GLU A 109 -12.27 13.71 14.01
CA GLU A 109 -10.96 13.91 13.39
C GLU A 109 -11.03 14.09 11.87
N HIS A 110 -11.75 13.21 11.17
CA HIS A 110 -12.00 13.33 9.73
C HIS A 110 -12.56 14.68 9.32
N THR A 111 -13.55 15.18 10.06
CA THR A 111 -14.20 16.46 9.76
C THR A 111 -13.28 17.65 10.06
N THR A 112 -12.49 17.54 11.11
CA THR A 112 -11.50 18.55 11.50
C THR A 112 -10.41 18.67 10.45
N SER A 113 -9.91 17.56 9.93
CA SER A 113 -8.87 17.51 8.89
C SER A 113 -9.35 18.11 7.55
N ILE A 114 -10.59 17.80 7.11
CA ILE A 114 -11.17 18.39 5.90
C ILE A 114 -11.36 19.92 6.04
N ARG A 115 -11.75 20.39 7.23
CA ARG A 115 -11.89 21.82 7.51
C ARG A 115 -10.55 22.54 7.52
N ALA A 116 -9.54 21.95 8.17
CA ALA A 116 -8.19 22.51 8.19
C ALA A 116 -7.61 22.64 6.77
N ALA A 117 -8.06 21.79 5.84
CA ALA A 117 -7.71 21.85 4.44
C ALA A 117 -8.37 23.00 3.65
N GLY A 118 -9.37 23.71 4.24
CA GLY A 118 -10.00 24.88 3.63
C GLY A 118 -10.94 24.58 2.48
N TYR A 119 -11.53 23.36 2.42
CA TYR A 119 -12.52 23.03 1.39
C TYR A 119 -13.93 23.50 1.77
N GLY A 120 -14.68 23.99 0.75
CA GLY A 120 -16.06 24.46 0.87
C GLY A 120 -17.10 23.44 0.41
N ALA A 121 -16.77 22.60 -0.57
CA ALA A 121 -17.65 21.56 -1.10
C ALA A 121 -16.88 20.26 -1.39
N SER A 122 -17.59 19.13 -1.36
CA SER A 122 -17.02 17.79 -1.61
C SER A 122 -18.01 16.89 -2.34
N TYR A 123 -17.53 16.22 -3.37
CA TYR A 123 -18.20 15.10 -4.02
C TYR A 123 -17.42 13.82 -3.72
N THR A 124 -18.11 12.76 -3.30
CA THR A 124 -17.53 11.48 -2.93
C THR A 124 -18.19 10.37 -3.73
N LEU A 125 -17.42 9.70 -4.59
CA LEU A 125 -17.86 8.58 -5.40
C LEU A 125 -17.35 7.27 -4.79
N PRO A 126 -18.23 6.31 -4.42
CA PRO A 126 -17.78 4.98 -3.97
C PRO A 126 -17.30 4.14 -5.15
N MET A 127 -16.21 3.41 -4.94
CA MET A 127 -15.63 2.46 -5.90
C MET A 127 -16.01 1.04 -5.53
N PHE A 128 -16.34 0.23 -6.53
CA PHE A 128 -16.64 -1.19 -6.36
C PHE A 128 -15.87 -2.04 -7.37
N LEU A 129 -15.41 -3.21 -6.93
CA LEU A 129 -14.85 -4.26 -7.77
C LEU A 129 -15.69 -5.52 -7.59
N ASN A 130 -16.33 -6.00 -8.67
CA ASN A 130 -17.20 -7.19 -8.63
C ASN A 130 -18.28 -7.14 -7.51
N GLY A 131 -18.85 -5.96 -7.25
CA GLY A 131 -19.85 -5.75 -6.21
C GLY A 131 -19.29 -5.57 -4.80
N ALA A 132 -18.00 -5.80 -4.57
CA ALA A 132 -17.35 -5.53 -3.29
C ALA A 132 -16.88 -4.08 -3.21
N PHE A 133 -17.10 -3.44 -2.06
CA PHE A 133 -16.63 -2.07 -1.83
C PHE A 133 -15.11 -2.01 -1.80
N PHE A 134 -14.53 -1.13 -2.63
CA PHE A 134 -13.10 -1.00 -2.84
C PHE A 134 -12.51 0.28 -2.22
N GLY A 135 -13.31 1.36 -2.14
CA GLY A 135 -12.86 2.64 -1.63
C GLY A 135 -13.68 3.83 -2.13
N PHE A 136 -13.06 5.00 -2.14
CA PHE A 136 -13.71 6.23 -2.61
C PHE A 136 -12.79 7.06 -3.50
N VAL A 137 -13.38 7.76 -4.48
CA VAL A 137 -12.80 8.93 -5.14
C VAL A 137 -13.43 10.18 -4.53
N PHE A 138 -12.60 11.14 -4.15
CA PHE A 138 -13.01 12.44 -3.61
C PHE A 138 -12.66 13.56 -4.57
N PHE A 139 -13.63 14.45 -4.83
CA PHE A 139 -13.42 15.72 -5.50
C PHE A 139 -13.72 16.84 -4.52
N ASN A 140 -12.74 17.69 -4.25
CA ASN A 140 -12.88 18.76 -3.29
C ASN A 140 -12.75 20.13 -3.97
N SER A 141 -13.66 21.04 -3.63
CA SER A 141 -13.64 22.44 -4.06
C SER A 141 -13.41 23.36 -2.87
N ARG A 142 -12.66 24.45 -3.07
CA ARG A 142 -12.58 25.53 -2.07
C ARG A 142 -13.82 26.40 -2.03
N LEU A 143 -14.56 26.45 -3.16
CA LEU A 143 -15.81 27.19 -3.27
C LEU A 143 -16.99 26.31 -2.80
N LYS A 144 -18.02 26.96 -2.24
CA LYS A 144 -19.29 26.36 -1.86
C LYS A 144 -20.30 26.49 -2.97
N HIS A 145 -21.33 25.64 -2.94
CA HIS A 145 -22.49 25.68 -3.84
C HIS A 145 -22.16 25.64 -5.34
N VAL A 146 -21.03 25.00 -5.70
CA VAL A 146 -20.56 24.88 -7.09
C VAL A 146 -20.87 23.53 -7.72
N LEU A 147 -21.32 22.55 -6.94
CA LEU A 147 -21.63 21.19 -7.41
C LEU A 147 -23.08 21.16 -7.93
N THR A 148 -23.27 21.63 -9.16
CA THR A 148 -24.54 21.56 -9.90
C THR A 148 -24.66 20.25 -10.65
N ASP A 149 -25.86 19.86 -11.11
CA ASP A 149 -26.10 18.61 -11.86
C ASP A 149 -25.14 18.43 -13.04
N ARG A 150 -24.88 19.51 -13.78
CA ARG A 150 -23.96 19.52 -14.91
C ARG A 150 -22.51 19.20 -14.45
N VAL A 151 -22.09 19.78 -13.32
CA VAL A 151 -20.75 19.52 -12.73
C VAL A 151 -20.69 18.07 -12.26
N LEU A 152 -21.72 17.60 -11.55
CA LEU A 152 -21.79 16.23 -11.05
C LEU A 152 -21.66 15.20 -12.17
N HIS A 153 -22.30 15.43 -13.31
CA HIS A 153 -22.21 14.56 -14.49
C HIS A 153 -20.76 14.41 -15.01
N ASP A 154 -20.03 15.52 -15.09
CA ASP A 154 -18.62 15.49 -15.45
C ASP A 154 -17.78 14.79 -14.35
N LEU A 155 -18.08 15.02 -13.07
CA LEU A 155 -17.39 14.36 -11.94
C LEU A 155 -17.65 12.85 -11.90
N ASP A 156 -18.84 12.38 -12.28
CA ASP A 156 -19.13 10.95 -12.44
C ASP A 156 -18.21 10.33 -13.47
N LEU A 157 -18.07 10.94 -14.65
CA LEU A 157 -17.20 10.44 -15.72
C LEU A 157 -15.74 10.36 -15.28
N PHE A 158 -15.20 11.46 -14.74
CA PHE A 158 -13.81 11.50 -14.26
C PHE A 158 -13.60 10.58 -13.05
N GLY A 159 -14.60 10.45 -12.20
CA GLY A 159 -14.59 9.55 -11.04
C GLY A 159 -14.52 8.09 -11.45
N HIS A 160 -15.33 7.67 -12.42
CA HIS A 160 -15.29 6.30 -12.95
C HIS A 160 -13.99 6.01 -13.69
N LEU A 161 -13.44 6.95 -14.49
CA LEU A 161 -12.12 6.79 -15.12
C LEU A 161 -11.02 6.63 -14.06
N THR A 162 -11.03 7.46 -13.02
CA THR A 162 -10.10 7.35 -11.90
C THR A 162 -10.25 5.99 -11.19
N SER A 163 -11.48 5.58 -10.91
CA SER A 163 -11.78 4.29 -10.25
C SER A 163 -11.24 3.11 -11.07
N LEU A 164 -11.52 3.08 -12.37
CA LEU A 164 -11.05 2.00 -13.25
C LEU A 164 -9.52 1.95 -13.31
N THR A 165 -8.85 3.09 -13.39
CA THR A 165 -7.39 3.17 -13.41
C THR A 165 -6.78 2.60 -12.11
N VAL A 166 -7.29 3.05 -10.94
CA VAL A 166 -6.81 2.61 -9.63
C VAL A 166 -7.12 1.13 -9.39
N ILE A 167 -8.35 0.70 -9.67
CA ILE A 167 -8.77 -0.68 -9.48
C ILE A 167 -7.95 -1.63 -10.37
N SER A 168 -7.73 -1.26 -11.64
CA SER A 168 -6.92 -2.07 -12.55
C SER A 168 -5.52 -2.31 -12.01
N GLU A 169 -4.85 -1.28 -11.51
CA GLU A 169 -3.50 -1.39 -10.97
C GLU A 169 -3.46 -2.23 -9.69
N LEU A 170 -4.26 -1.86 -8.69
CA LEU A 170 -4.28 -2.57 -7.41
C LEU A 170 -4.80 -4.02 -7.51
N SER A 171 -5.77 -4.30 -8.39
CA SER A 171 -6.27 -5.66 -8.59
C SER A 171 -5.22 -6.55 -9.21
N THR A 172 -4.38 -6.02 -10.10
CA THR A 172 -3.27 -6.76 -10.70
C THR A 172 -2.25 -7.17 -9.63
N ILE A 173 -1.85 -6.24 -8.76
CA ILE A 173 -0.93 -6.51 -7.65
C ILE A 173 -1.52 -7.54 -6.68
N ARG A 174 -2.79 -7.37 -6.29
CA ARG A 174 -3.48 -8.33 -5.39
C ARG A 174 -3.62 -9.72 -6.01
N THR A 175 -3.84 -9.79 -7.32
CA THR A 175 -3.90 -11.08 -8.05
C THR A 175 -2.52 -11.73 -8.06
N LEU A 176 -1.46 -10.97 -8.31
CA LEU A 176 -0.09 -11.46 -8.23
C LEU A 176 0.22 -12.00 -6.83
N GLU A 177 -0.05 -11.22 -5.78
CA GLU A 177 0.12 -11.64 -4.38
C GLU A 177 -0.65 -12.93 -4.08
N ALA A 178 -1.93 -12.98 -4.42
CA ALA A 178 -2.77 -14.16 -4.19
C ALA A 178 -2.26 -15.40 -4.95
N SER A 179 -1.82 -15.23 -6.21
CA SER A 179 -1.25 -16.32 -7.01
C SER A 179 0.04 -16.86 -6.41
N VAL A 180 0.91 -15.97 -5.95
CA VAL A 180 2.16 -16.35 -5.26
C VAL A 180 1.86 -17.09 -3.96
N ARG A 181 0.96 -16.53 -3.14
CA ARG A 181 0.56 -17.15 -1.87
C ARG A 181 -0.04 -18.53 -2.10
N THR A 182 -0.95 -18.67 -3.09
CA THR A 182 -1.53 -19.98 -3.43
C THR A 182 -0.48 -20.97 -3.93
N ALA A 183 0.46 -20.53 -4.77
CA ALA A 183 1.56 -21.39 -5.21
C ALA A 183 2.46 -21.81 -4.02
N ALA A 184 2.75 -20.90 -3.12
CA ALA A 184 3.45 -21.20 -1.88
C ALA A 184 2.67 -22.21 -1.03
N ASP A 185 1.38 -22.02 -0.82
CA ASP A 185 0.52 -22.93 -0.03
C ASP A 185 0.44 -24.32 -0.66
N ILE A 186 0.32 -24.45 -1.98
CA ILE A 186 0.29 -25.74 -2.71
C ILE A 186 1.61 -26.50 -2.56
N VAL A 187 2.74 -25.80 -2.66
CA VAL A 187 4.06 -26.40 -2.52
C VAL A 187 4.44 -26.61 -1.05
N HIS A 188 3.94 -25.75 -0.20
CA HIS A 188 4.32 -25.63 1.21
C HIS A 188 3.14 -25.84 2.19
N HIS A 189 2.38 -26.91 2.09
CA HIS A 189 1.85 -27.47 3.35
C HIS A 189 2.97 -27.72 4.38
N LYS A 190 4.10 -26.99 4.26
CA LYS A 190 5.41 -27.39 4.72
C LYS A 190 6.23 -26.35 5.49
N ASP A 191 5.89 -25.06 5.44
CA ASP A 191 6.59 -24.03 6.21
C ASP A 191 5.72 -23.58 7.40
N GLU A 192 6.34 -23.28 8.54
CA GLU A 192 5.67 -22.85 9.76
C GLU A 192 5.09 -21.41 9.68
N ASP A 193 5.37 -20.69 8.58
CA ASP A 193 4.88 -19.33 8.39
C ASP A 193 3.38 -19.34 8.05
N THR A 194 2.57 -19.02 9.04
CA THR A 194 1.11 -18.99 8.94
C THR A 194 0.61 -17.74 8.19
N GLY A 195 -0.63 -17.81 7.65
CA GLY A 195 -1.27 -16.62 7.06
C GLY A 195 -1.35 -15.44 8.04
N ALA A 196 -1.42 -15.70 9.33
CA ALA A 196 -1.39 -14.68 10.37
C ALA A 196 -0.05 -13.93 10.44
N HIS A 197 1.10 -14.65 10.28
CA HIS A 197 2.43 -14.04 10.16
C HIS A 197 2.48 -13.05 8.99
N LEU A 198 2.05 -13.48 7.79
CA LEU A 198 2.07 -12.62 6.60
C LEU A 198 1.21 -11.36 6.77
N ASP A 199 0.05 -11.48 7.40
CA ASP A 199 -0.83 -10.35 7.69
C ASP A 199 -0.19 -9.40 8.74
N ARG A 200 0.47 -9.92 9.80
CA ARG A 200 1.21 -9.10 10.78
C ARG A 200 2.37 -8.38 10.12
N MET A 201 3.20 -9.10 9.34
CA MET A 201 4.32 -8.55 8.57
C MET A 201 3.92 -7.38 7.69
N ALA A 202 2.83 -7.54 6.89
CA ALA A 202 2.31 -6.46 6.06
C ALA A 202 1.94 -5.23 6.90
N ASN A 203 1.23 -5.42 8.01
CA ASN A 203 0.75 -4.33 8.85
C ASN A 203 1.88 -3.65 9.63
N PHE A 204 2.89 -4.39 10.15
CA PHE A 204 4.07 -3.80 10.79
C PHE A 204 4.90 -3.01 9.79
N SER A 205 5.12 -3.55 8.58
CA SER A 205 5.85 -2.85 7.53
C SER A 205 5.17 -1.53 7.16
N ARG A 206 3.85 -1.52 7.01
CA ARG A 206 3.07 -0.29 6.77
C ARG A 206 3.15 0.69 7.93
N LEU A 207 3.08 0.22 9.17
CA LEU A 207 3.18 1.04 10.37
C LEU A 207 4.52 1.79 10.40
N ILE A 208 5.61 1.05 10.20
CA ILE A 208 6.97 1.60 10.12
C ILE A 208 7.06 2.61 8.97
N ALA A 209 6.67 2.22 7.76
CA ALA A 209 6.74 3.08 6.57
C ALA A 209 5.99 4.40 6.75
N ARG A 210 4.80 4.37 7.35
CA ARG A 210 4.00 5.56 7.65
C ARG A 210 4.70 6.50 8.64
N GLU A 211 5.30 5.96 9.69
CA GLU A 211 5.96 6.76 10.72
C GLU A 211 7.23 7.44 10.20
N ILE A 212 8.02 6.75 9.36
CA ILE A 212 9.25 7.31 8.79
C ILE A 212 9.01 8.09 7.48
N ALA A 213 7.77 8.17 7.00
CA ALA A 213 7.45 8.73 5.69
C ALA A 213 7.96 10.16 5.48
N GLY A 214 7.91 10.99 6.52
CA GLY A 214 8.45 12.37 6.46
C GLY A 214 9.96 12.41 6.25
N THR A 215 10.70 11.51 6.89
CA THR A 215 12.16 11.43 6.81
C THR A 215 12.64 10.91 5.47
N TYR A 216 11.97 9.86 4.95
CA TYR A 216 12.38 9.18 3.71
C TYR A 216 11.52 9.58 2.51
N GLN A 217 10.66 10.60 2.64
CA GLN A 217 9.78 11.12 1.57
C GLN A 217 8.90 10.04 0.93
N LEU A 218 8.44 9.07 1.73
CA LEU A 218 7.55 8.02 1.25
C LEU A 218 6.17 8.61 0.98
N THR A 219 5.65 8.34 -0.21
CA THR A 219 4.29 8.71 -0.62
C THR A 219 3.27 7.67 -0.15
N ASP A 220 1.98 8.01 -0.18
CA ASP A 220 0.91 7.09 0.27
C ASP A 220 0.87 5.81 -0.58
N ASP A 221 1.13 5.93 -1.88
CA ASP A 221 1.25 4.81 -2.82
C ASP A 221 2.46 3.92 -2.52
N LEU A 222 3.64 4.49 -2.22
CA LEU A 222 4.81 3.71 -1.79
C LEU A 222 4.53 2.90 -0.51
N ILE A 223 3.88 3.53 0.48
CA ILE A 223 3.51 2.87 1.73
C ILE A 223 2.56 1.69 1.48
N GLU A 224 1.59 1.86 0.58
CA GLU A 224 0.66 0.77 0.25
C GLU A 224 1.34 -0.36 -0.54
N HIS A 225 2.30 -0.05 -1.42
CA HIS A 225 3.10 -1.07 -2.10
C HIS A 225 4.00 -1.85 -1.13
N ILE A 226 4.61 -1.19 -0.15
CA ILE A 226 5.35 -1.88 0.92
C ILE A 226 4.42 -2.85 1.66
N PHE A 227 3.20 -2.42 2.00
CA PHE A 227 2.20 -3.27 2.64
C PHE A 227 1.84 -4.50 1.80
N LEU A 228 1.64 -4.32 0.49
CA LEU A 228 1.25 -5.41 -0.42
C LEU A 228 2.41 -6.37 -0.70
N PHE A 229 3.65 -5.88 -0.74
CA PHE A 229 4.81 -6.66 -1.13
C PHE A 229 5.55 -7.33 0.04
N ALA A 230 5.45 -6.79 1.26
CA ALA A 230 6.10 -7.36 2.44
C ALA A 230 5.81 -8.87 2.65
N PRO A 231 4.59 -9.39 2.45
CA PRO A 231 4.29 -10.80 2.57
C PRO A 231 5.08 -11.72 1.63
N LEU A 232 5.67 -11.17 0.56
CA LEU A 232 6.36 -11.91 -0.49
C LEU A 232 7.88 -12.00 -0.27
N HIS A 233 8.41 -11.47 0.84
CA HIS A 233 9.84 -11.42 1.12
C HIS A 233 10.51 -12.80 1.03
N ASP A 234 9.85 -13.82 1.51
CA ASP A 234 10.33 -15.19 1.64
C ASP A 234 9.88 -16.16 0.52
N ILE A 235 9.31 -15.64 -0.59
CA ILE A 235 8.82 -16.48 -1.70
C ILE A 235 9.86 -17.48 -2.21
N GLY A 236 11.12 -17.13 -2.15
CA GLY A 236 12.22 -17.99 -2.59
C GLY A 236 12.43 -19.26 -1.77
N LYS A 237 11.82 -19.39 -0.59
CA LYS A 237 11.81 -20.62 0.20
C LYS A 237 11.18 -21.79 -0.58
N ILE A 238 10.28 -21.51 -1.54
CA ILE A 238 9.73 -22.48 -2.48
C ILE A 238 10.83 -23.31 -3.17
N ALA A 239 11.95 -22.69 -3.48
CA ALA A 239 13.07 -23.35 -4.17
C ALA A 239 14.12 -23.96 -3.25
N ILE A 240 13.89 -23.97 -1.93
CA ILE A 240 14.78 -24.61 -0.95
C ILE A 240 14.34 -26.07 -0.74
N PRO A 241 15.30 -27.05 -0.77
CA PRO A 241 14.99 -28.44 -0.49
C PRO A 241 14.36 -28.65 0.89
N ASP A 242 13.36 -29.52 0.98
CA ASP A 242 12.58 -29.76 2.20
C ASP A 242 13.42 -30.27 3.38
N ASP A 243 14.42 -31.08 3.11
CA ASP A 243 15.35 -31.62 4.11
C ASP A 243 16.21 -30.53 4.78
N ILE A 244 16.40 -29.39 4.10
CA ILE A 244 17.09 -28.22 4.65
C ILE A 244 16.09 -27.27 5.29
N LEU A 245 14.96 -26.98 4.61
CA LEU A 245 13.96 -26.04 5.08
C LEU A 245 13.38 -26.46 6.43
N ARG A 246 13.14 -27.76 6.60
CA ARG A 246 12.51 -28.39 7.78
C ARG A 246 13.45 -29.14 8.70
N LYS A 247 14.74 -28.96 8.52
CA LYS A 247 15.71 -29.69 9.33
C LYS A 247 15.51 -29.40 10.82
N PRO A 248 15.21 -30.40 11.64
CA PRO A 248 15.17 -30.21 13.07
C PRO A 248 16.61 -29.99 13.59
N GLY A 249 16.89 -28.77 14.06
CA GLY A 249 18.19 -28.41 14.63
C GLY A 249 18.97 -27.40 13.79
N THR A 250 20.26 -27.30 14.05
CA THR A 250 21.14 -26.30 13.41
C THR A 250 21.57 -26.73 12.01
N LEU A 251 21.57 -25.79 11.07
CA LEU A 251 22.10 -25.99 9.73
C LEU A 251 23.64 -25.95 9.76
N ASP A 252 24.27 -26.84 9.01
CA ASP A 252 25.73 -26.75 8.73
C ASP A 252 26.02 -25.59 7.75
N ASP A 253 27.28 -25.32 7.46
CA ASP A 253 27.68 -24.19 6.61
C ASP A 253 27.21 -24.36 5.16
N ARG A 254 27.16 -25.59 4.62
CA ARG A 254 26.62 -25.87 3.28
C ARG A 254 25.13 -25.67 3.22
N GLU A 255 24.40 -26.22 4.17
CA GLU A 255 22.94 -26.08 4.29
C GLU A 255 22.57 -24.63 4.53
N ARG A 256 23.31 -23.91 5.38
CA ARG A 256 23.10 -22.47 5.61
C ARG A 256 23.29 -21.64 4.33
N LYS A 257 24.31 -22.00 3.51
CA LYS A 257 24.48 -21.37 2.19
C LYS A 257 23.30 -21.62 1.27
N ILE A 258 22.74 -22.83 1.25
CA ILE A 258 21.56 -23.18 0.46
C ILE A 258 20.35 -22.41 1.00
N MET A 259 20.12 -22.41 2.31
CA MET A 259 19.03 -21.65 2.94
C MET A 259 19.11 -20.16 2.57
N ARG A 260 20.28 -19.52 2.69
CA ARG A 260 20.46 -18.10 2.33
C ARG A 260 20.19 -17.79 0.85
N SER A 261 20.23 -18.80 -0.03
CA SER A 261 19.94 -18.59 -1.44
C SER A 261 18.47 -18.27 -1.73
N HIS A 262 17.55 -18.43 -0.74
CA HIS A 262 16.13 -18.09 -0.95
C HIS A 262 15.93 -16.64 -1.39
N THR A 263 16.76 -15.70 -0.92
CA THR A 263 16.67 -14.29 -1.33
C THR A 263 16.90 -14.10 -2.82
N ALA A 264 17.96 -14.69 -3.38
CA ALA A 264 18.25 -14.64 -4.81
C ALA A 264 17.20 -15.41 -5.64
N LYS A 265 16.82 -16.60 -5.17
CA LYS A 265 15.76 -17.41 -5.81
C LYS A 265 14.40 -16.73 -5.77
N GLY A 266 14.09 -16.00 -4.69
CA GLY A 266 12.90 -15.19 -4.58
C GLY A 266 12.85 -14.12 -5.68
N ARG A 267 13.96 -13.41 -5.89
CA ARG A 267 14.09 -12.47 -7.00
C ARG A 267 13.86 -13.13 -8.36
N GLU A 268 14.49 -14.29 -8.61
CA GLU A 268 14.32 -15.04 -9.86
C GLU A 268 12.87 -15.46 -10.11
N ILE A 269 12.19 -15.96 -9.08
CA ILE A 269 10.76 -16.34 -9.15
C ILE A 269 9.90 -15.13 -9.49
N ILE A 270 10.12 -13.99 -8.83
CA ILE A 270 9.42 -12.75 -9.10
C ILE A 270 9.64 -12.33 -10.57
N ASP A 271 10.87 -12.32 -11.06
CA ASP A 271 11.18 -11.94 -12.44
C ASP A 271 10.48 -12.86 -13.46
N VAL A 272 10.46 -14.19 -13.23
CA VAL A 272 9.74 -15.14 -14.07
C VAL A 272 8.24 -14.87 -14.08
N MET A 273 7.65 -14.59 -12.91
CA MET A 273 6.22 -14.29 -12.81
C MET A 273 5.87 -12.99 -13.55
N LEU A 274 6.64 -11.94 -13.35
CA LEU A 274 6.42 -10.66 -14.02
C LEU A 274 6.46 -10.82 -15.55
N ASN A 275 7.45 -11.54 -16.07
CA ASN A 275 7.56 -11.83 -17.50
C ASN A 275 6.34 -12.62 -18.01
N ASN A 276 5.92 -13.67 -17.29
CA ASN A 276 4.80 -14.53 -17.70
C ASN A 276 3.47 -13.78 -17.73
N PHE A 277 3.27 -12.82 -16.82
CA PHE A 277 2.05 -12.02 -16.75
C PHE A 277 2.14 -10.68 -17.52
N GLY A 278 3.30 -10.34 -18.11
CA GLY A 278 3.51 -9.07 -18.81
C GLY A 278 3.46 -7.86 -17.86
N LEU A 279 3.92 -8.03 -16.63
CA LEU A 279 3.81 -7.05 -15.54
C LEU A 279 5.10 -6.26 -15.26
N ASP A 280 6.12 -6.38 -16.10
CA ASP A 280 7.40 -5.66 -15.94
C ASP A 280 7.25 -4.13 -15.92
N GLY A 281 6.15 -3.61 -16.46
CA GLY A 281 5.81 -2.19 -16.46
C GLY A 281 4.99 -1.72 -15.26
N LEU A 282 4.73 -2.56 -14.26
CA LEU A 282 4.01 -2.12 -13.05
C LEU A 282 4.86 -1.11 -12.26
N GLU A 283 4.17 -0.12 -11.70
CA GLU A 283 4.78 0.86 -10.82
C GLU A 283 5.33 0.17 -9.56
N HIS A 284 6.49 0.64 -9.12
CA HIS A 284 7.17 0.15 -7.90
C HIS A 284 7.54 -1.35 -7.88
N ILE A 285 7.54 -2.03 -9.03
CA ILE A 285 7.86 -3.47 -9.07
C ILE A 285 9.30 -3.77 -8.59
N ASP A 286 10.22 -2.82 -8.76
CA ASP A 286 11.57 -2.95 -8.22
C ASP A 286 11.60 -3.02 -6.69
N MET A 287 10.61 -2.41 -6.02
CA MET A 287 10.44 -2.55 -4.57
C MET A 287 10.18 -4.01 -4.17
N LEU A 288 9.32 -4.73 -4.91
CA LEU A 288 9.09 -6.16 -4.68
C LEU A 288 10.38 -6.97 -4.85
N ARG A 289 11.14 -6.68 -5.92
CA ARG A 289 12.46 -7.30 -6.18
C ARG A 289 13.44 -7.03 -5.04
N ASN A 290 13.48 -5.80 -4.54
CA ASN A 290 14.36 -5.36 -3.47
C ASN A 290 13.99 -6.02 -2.13
N ILE A 291 12.70 -6.09 -1.81
CA ILE A 291 12.22 -6.77 -0.60
C ILE A 291 12.67 -8.23 -0.60
N ALA A 292 12.37 -8.98 -1.66
CA ALA A 292 12.75 -10.39 -1.75
C ALA A 292 14.26 -10.62 -1.69
N LEU A 293 15.05 -9.73 -2.32
CA LEU A 293 16.50 -9.91 -2.42
C LEU A 293 17.26 -9.43 -1.19
N TYR A 294 16.83 -8.32 -0.54
CA TYR A 294 17.66 -7.57 0.40
C TYR A 294 17.12 -7.52 1.85
N HIS A 295 15.99 -8.16 2.18
CA HIS A 295 15.46 -8.14 3.56
C HIS A 295 16.36 -8.77 4.61
N HIS A 296 17.38 -9.52 4.22
CA HIS A 296 18.43 -10.07 5.09
C HIS A 296 19.76 -9.34 5.01
N GLU A 297 19.84 -8.20 4.34
CA GLU A 297 21.00 -7.32 4.44
C GLU A 297 21.06 -6.68 5.84
N ALA A 298 22.27 -6.37 6.29
CA ALA A 298 22.49 -5.74 7.59
C ALA A 298 23.21 -4.41 7.45
N MET A 299 22.81 -3.41 8.25
CA MET A 299 23.34 -2.04 8.18
C MET A 299 24.87 -1.95 8.23
N ASN A 300 25.54 -2.91 8.89
CA ASN A 300 27.00 -3.00 8.99
C ASN A 300 27.65 -3.82 7.86
N GLY A 301 26.87 -4.33 6.89
CA GLY A 301 27.37 -5.16 5.78
C GLY A 301 27.63 -6.63 6.12
N SER A 302 27.21 -7.11 7.30
CA SER A 302 27.35 -8.53 7.67
C SER A 302 26.20 -9.40 7.15
N GLY A 303 25.20 -8.79 6.48
CA GLY A 303 24.05 -9.45 5.90
C GLY A 303 24.34 -10.18 4.59
N TYR A 304 23.29 -10.60 3.91
CA TYR A 304 23.37 -11.29 2.62
C TYR A 304 22.19 -10.90 1.73
N PRO A 305 22.26 -11.08 0.40
CA PRO A 305 23.28 -11.82 -0.38
C PRO A 305 24.46 -10.96 -0.86
N LYS A 306 24.41 -9.63 -0.78
CA LYS A 306 25.40 -8.71 -1.35
C LYS A 306 26.34 -8.09 -0.33
N GLY A 307 25.98 -8.09 0.96
CA GLY A 307 26.71 -7.40 2.02
C GLY A 307 26.63 -5.88 1.91
N LEU A 308 25.48 -5.37 1.47
CA LEU A 308 25.18 -3.93 1.38
C LEU A 308 25.26 -3.27 2.75
N ARG A 309 25.59 -1.96 2.79
CA ARG A 309 25.77 -1.21 4.03
C ARG A 309 24.92 0.04 4.07
N GLY A 310 24.35 0.32 5.22
CA GLY A 310 23.66 1.59 5.46
C GLY A 310 22.59 1.88 4.41
N GLU A 311 22.70 3.03 3.76
CA GLU A 311 21.73 3.50 2.76
C GLU A 311 21.84 2.80 1.40
N GLU A 312 22.87 1.96 1.17
CA GLU A 312 22.90 1.09 0.00
C GLU A 312 21.77 0.05 0.04
N ILE A 313 21.26 -0.27 1.24
CA ILE A 313 20.10 -1.15 1.41
C ILE A 313 18.84 -0.34 1.12
N PRO A 314 18.00 -0.75 0.15
CA PRO A 314 16.74 -0.07 -0.13
C PRO A 314 15.86 0.06 1.11
N ILE A 315 15.19 1.20 1.27
CA ILE A 315 14.42 1.51 2.48
C ILE A 315 13.30 0.48 2.73
N GLU A 316 12.65 -0.01 1.70
CA GLU A 316 11.63 -1.05 1.77
C GLU A 316 12.16 -2.36 2.36
N ALA A 317 13.39 -2.75 2.01
CA ALA A 317 14.04 -3.92 2.57
C ALA A 317 14.42 -3.72 4.05
N ARG A 318 14.88 -2.52 4.43
CA ARG A 318 15.17 -2.17 5.84
C ARG A 318 13.90 -2.20 6.71
N ILE A 319 12.78 -1.72 6.16
CA ILE A 319 11.47 -1.76 6.83
C ILE A 319 11.04 -3.21 7.08
N VAL A 320 11.07 -4.03 6.03
CA VAL A 320 10.64 -5.44 6.09
C VAL A 320 11.56 -6.24 7.04
N ALA A 321 12.87 -6.00 7.03
CA ALA A 321 13.81 -6.65 7.95
C ALA A 321 13.46 -6.42 9.43
N VAL A 322 13.07 -5.18 9.80
CA VAL A 322 12.66 -4.88 11.19
C VAL A 322 11.34 -5.54 11.53
N ALA A 323 10.38 -5.52 10.61
CA ALA A 323 9.06 -6.14 10.81
C ALA A 323 9.19 -7.66 10.97
N ASP A 324 9.98 -8.32 10.12
CA ASP A 324 10.23 -9.76 10.17
C ASP A 324 10.90 -10.19 11.47
N ILE A 325 11.99 -9.54 11.86
CA ILE A 325 12.67 -9.84 13.13
C ILE A 325 11.74 -9.65 14.32
N PHE A 326 10.93 -8.59 14.33
CA PHE A 326 9.98 -8.34 15.41
C PHE A 326 8.93 -9.45 15.48
N ASP A 327 8.31 -9.81 14.37
CA ASP A 327 7.33 -10.88 14.34
C ASP A 327 7.94 -12.21 14.74
N ALA A 328 9.13 -12.53 14.24
CA ALA A 328 9.84 -13.75 14.63
C ALA A 328 10.20 -13.82 16.13
N LEU A 329 10.40 -12.69 16.80
CA LEU A 329 10.63 -12.64 18.25
C LEU A 329 9.34 -12.82 19.04
N THR A 330 8.22 -12.21 18.59
CA THR A 330 6.96 -12.15 19.33
C THR A 330 5.95 -13.23 18.95
N SER A 331 6.23 -14.04 17.93
CA SER A 331 5.40 -15.20 17.55
C SER A 331 5.85 -16.47 18.25
N CYS A 332 4.87 -17.32 18.62
CA CYS A 332 5.13 -18.65 19.14
C CYS A 332 5.55 -19.58 18.00
N ARG A 333 6.66 -20.27 18.12
CA ARG A 333 7.11 -21.31 17.19
C ARG A 333 7.23 -22.63 17.92
N VAL A 334 7.15 -23.75 17.21
CA VAL A 334 7.18 -25.12 17.80
C VAL A 334 8.30 -25.30 18.84
N TYR A 335 9.41 -24.59 18.66
CA TYR A 335 10.59 -24.72 19.54
C TYR A 335 10.91 -23.47 20.37
N LYS A 336 10.04 -22.42 20.33
CA LYS A 336 10.33 -21.15 20.99
C LYS A 336 9.05 -20.49 21.51
N GLN A 337 9.02 -20.18 22.81
CA GLN A 337 8.00 -19.32 23.38
C GLN A 337 8.12 -17.89 22.82
N ALA A 338 6.99 -17.25 22.58
CA ALA A 338 6.93 -15.84 22.19
C ALA A 338 7.52 -14.95 23.28
N TRP A 339 8.33 -14.00 22.90
CA TRP A 339 8.79 -12.93 23.80
C TRP A 339 7.68 -11.90 24.00
N SER A 340 7.72 -11.22 25.13
CA SER A 340 6.92 -10.02 25.32
C SER A 340 7.38 -8.90 24.36
N ASN A 341 6.49 -7.96 24.08
CA ASN A 341 6.84 -6.80 23.26
C ASN A 341 8.03 -6.02 23.85
N ASP A 342 8.11 -5.87 25.17
CA ASP A 342 9.20 -5.17 25.86
C ASP A 342 10.55 -5.86 25.66
N GLU A 343 10.59 -7.19 25.74
CA GLU A 343 11.80 -7.98 25.47
C GLU A 343 12.23 -7.84 24.01
N ALA A 344 11.27 -7.96 23.07
CA ALA A 344 11.52 -7.79 21.65
C ALA A 344 12.03 -6.38 21.32
N PHE A 345 11.38 -5.32 21.83
CA PHE A 345 11.83 -3.93 21.65
C PHE A 345 13.23 -3.70 22.24
N THR A 346 13.53 -4.31 23.39
CA THR A 346 14.89 -4.23 23.96
C THR A 346 15.93 -4.86 23.05
N MET A 347 15.62 -6.00 22.43
CA MET A 347 16.51 -6.64 21.47
C MET A 347 16.68 -5.81 20.21
N LEU A 348 15.57 -5.29 19.63
CA LEU A 348 15.63 -4.43 18.44
C LEU A 348 16.50 -3.19 18.69
N ARG A 349 16.40 -2.54 19.87
CA ARG A 349 17.27 -1.41 20.23
C ARG A 349 18.76 -1.78 20.28
N ARG A 350 19.10 -3.00 20.73
CA ARG A 350 20.50 -3.48 20.73
C ARG A 350 21.03 -3.71 19.31
N MET A 351 20.17 -4.11 18.38
CA MET A 351 20.53 -4.36 16.99
C MET A 351 20.53 -3.07 16.14
N ALA A 352 19.82 -2.03 16.60
CA ALA A 352 19.60 -0.77 15.86
C ALA A 352 20.91 -0.05 15.52
N GLY A 353 21.02 0.38 14.27
CA GLY A 353 22.19 1.08 13.72
C GLY A 353 23.39 0.19 13.39
N SER A 354 23.39 -1.09 13.81
CA SER A 354 24.40 -2.08 13.46
C SER A 354 23.86 -3.16 12.53
N GLN A 355 22.80 -3.83 12.91
CA GLN A 355 22.21 -4.90 12.09
C GLN A 355 20.96 -4.40 11.34
N ILE A 356 20.12 -3.64 11.99
CA ILE A 356 18.86 -3.12 11.45
C ILE A 356 18.80 -1.60 11.53
N ASP A 357 17.91 -1.00 10.73
CA ASP A 357 17.77 0.45 10.65
C ASP A 357 17.18 1.02 11.94
N ARG A 358 17.85 2.05 12.51
CA ARG A 358 17.45 2.70 13.77
C ARG A 358 16.10 3.41 13.62
N HIS A 359 15.86 4.12 12.51
CA HIS A 359 14.62 4.86 12.32
C HIS A 359 13.43 3.92 12.21
N CYS A 360 13.60 2.78 11.54
CA CYS A 360 12.56 1.75 11.44
C CYS A 360 12.25 1.12 12.81
N VAL A 361 13.27 0.88 13.64
CA VAL A 361 13.09 0.37 15.01
C VAL A 361 12.34 1.36 15.89
N GLU A 362 12.75 2.63 15.91
CA GLU A 362 12.09 3.66 16.72
C GLU A 362 10.64 3.88 16.26
N ALA A 363 10.39 3.85 14.95
CA ALA A 363 9.05 3.95 14.39
C ALA A 363 8.10 2.86 14.93
N LEU A 364 8.56 1.62 14.98
CA LEU A 364 7.77 0.51 15.51
C LEU A 364 7.51 0.68 17.01
N ILE A 365 8.51 1.08 17.78
CA ILE A 365 8.42 1.25 19.25
C ILE A 365 7.49 2.40 19.63
N VAL A 366 7.58 3.55 18.97
CA VAL A 366 6.71 4.70 19.22
C VAL A 366 5.23 4.34 19.01
N ARG A 367 4.95 3.39 18.14
CA ARG A 367 3.59 2.92 17.81
C ARG A 367 3.19 1.62 18.53
N HIS A 368 3.72 1.35 19.71
CA HIS A 368 3.49 0.09 20.44
C HIS A 368 2.01 -0.25 20.64
N GLU A 369 1.12 0.72 20.87
CA GLU A 369 -0.33 0.48 20.99
C GLU A 369 -0.95 -0.05 19.68
N GLU A 370 -0.48 0.47 18.52
CA GLU A 370 -0.90 -0.04 17.22
C GLU A 370 -0.33 -1.43 16.96
N VAL A 371 0.91 -1.71 17.40
CA VAL A 371 1.52 -3.04 17.36
C VAL A 371 0.67 -4.07 18.12
N GLU A 372 0.27 -3.78 19.35
CA GLU A 372 -0.60 -4.65 20.15
C GLU A 372 -1.95 -4.88 19.47
N THR A 373 -2.50 -3.84 18.84
CA THR A 373 -3.76 -3.95 18.07
C THR A 373 -3.61 -4.89 16.89
N ILE A 374 -2.48 -4.83 16.16
CA ILE A 374 -2.18 -5.73 15.04
C ILE A 374 -2.04 -7.17 15.52
N GLN A 375 -1.25 -7.40 16.59
CA GLN A 375 -1.06 -8.74 17.18
C GLN A 375 -2.38 -9.33 17.67
N ALA A 376 -3.23 -8.54 18.36
CA ALA A 376 -4.52 -8.98 18.83
C ALA A 376 -5.48 -9.37 17.70
N ARG A 377 -5.37 -8.69 16.55
CA ARG A 377 -6.23 -8.91 15.39
C ARG A 377 -5.83 -10.14 14.58
N PHE A 378 -4.53 -10.36 14.40
CA PHE A 378 -3.96 -11.43 13.59
C PHE A 378 -3.27 -12.47 14.47
N LYS A 379 -4.02 -12.98 15.45
CA LYS A 379 -3.55 -14.09 16.29
C LYS A 379 -3.42 -15.36 15.47
N GLU A 380 -2.40 -16.16 15.77
CA GLU A 380 -2.33 -17.51 15.26
C GLU A 380 -3.48 -18.33 15.86
N ASP A 381 -4.15 -19.09 15.00
CA ASP A 381 -5.08 -20.11 15.46
C ASP A 381 -4.25 -21.37 15.82
N PRO A 382 -4.15 -21.75 17.09
CA PRO A 382 -3.38 -22.94 17.47
C PRO A 382 -3.99 -24.24 16.94
N TYR A 383 -5.17 -24.18 16.31
CA TYR A 383 -5.91 -25.32 15.76
C TYR A 383 -6.20 -25.19 14.25
N GLY A 384 -5.61 -24.16 13.55
CA GLY A 384 -5.91 -23.75 12.18
C GLY A 384 -5.51 -24.67 11.06
#